data_abc6d3b9dfb4d91f1374def87b794d89
#
_entry.id   abc6d3b9dfb4d91f1374def87b794d89
#
_cell.length_a   1.000
_cell.length_b   1.000
_cell.length_c   1.000
_cell.angle_alpha   90.00
_cell.angle_beta   90.00
_cell.angle_gamma   90.00
#
_symmetry.space_group_name_H-M   'P 1'
#
loop_
_entity.id
_entity.type
_entity.pdbx_description
1 polymer ?
#
loop_
_entity_poly.entity_id
_entity_poly.type
_entity_poly.pdbx_seq_one_letter_code
_entity_poly.pdbx_strand_id
1 'polypeptide(L)'
;IVAAGKNGSQCHAVPSENRVQRGDFITMDTGALLDGYHSDMTRTVALGAVSEEQRAVYDTVLKAHLAVLDAVKPGLPCNEADRIARDIIEKDYPGTFGHGLGHGVGVEIHEEPRFSRLDPTPCEAGMVVTDEPGIYLTGRFGVRIEDMVLVTEEGCRSLTKSPKELILL
;
A
#
# COMPACT_ATOMS: atom_id res chain seq x y z
N ILE A 1 2.94 -12.26 -1.13
CA ILE A 1 2.20 -12.54 0.12
C ILE A 1 0.73 -12.78 -0.23
N VAL A 2 0.08 -13.76 0.39
CA VAL A 2 -1.38 -13.89 0.38
C VAL A 2 -1.82 -14.15 1.83
N ALA A 3 -2.52 -13.19 2.42
CA ALA A 3 -2.89 -13.22 3.83
C ALA A 3 -4.39 -12.98 4.01
N ALA A 4 -5.06 -13.87 4.74
CA ALA A 4 -6.50 -13.81 4.97
C ALA A 4 -6.86 -13.66 6.46
N GLY A 5 -7.97 -12.98 6.73
CA GLY A 5 -8.50 -12.79 8.07
C GLY A 5 -7.46 -12.23 9.03
N LYS A 6 -7.28 -12.85 10.18
CA LYS A 6 -6.31 -12.39 11.21
C LYS A 6 -4.85 -12.36 10.73
N ASN A 7 -4.46 -13.20 9.75
CA ASN A 7 -3.10 -13.18 9.21
C ASN A 7 -2.82 -11.88 8.45
N GLY A 8 -3.84 -11.28 7.83
CA GLY A 8 -3.72 -9.97 7.18
C GLY A 8 -3.33 -8.83 8.11
N SER A 9 -3.41 -9.02 9.44
CA SER A 9 -2.90 -8.03 10.41
C SER A 9 -1.37 -7.99 10.53
N GLN A 10 -0.66 -8.85 9.80
CA GLN A 10 0.80 -8.88 9.71
C GLN A 10 1.20 -8.40 8.32
N CYS A 11 1.94 -7.30 8.21
CA CYS A 11 2.32 -6.72 6.90
C CYS A 11 3.14 -7.71 6.05
N HIS A 12 3.97 -8.56 6.68
CA HIS A 12 4.74 -9.63 6.05
C HIS A 12 4.25 -11.01 6.53
N ALA A 13 2.96 -11.27 6.33
CA ALA A 13 2.35 -12.51 6.76
C ALA A 13 2.98 -13.74 6.08
N VAL A 14 3.22 -14.77 6.87
CA VAL A 14 3.63 -16.08 6.39
C VAL A 14 2.39 -16.96 6.20
N PRO A 15 2.28 -17.73 5.10
CA PRO A 15 1.18 -18.66 4.88
C PRO A 15 1.00 -19.63 6.06
N SER A 16 -0.25 -19.96 6.38
CA SER A 16 -0.61 -20.88 7.46
C SER A 16 -1.69 -21.88 6.99
N GLU A 17 -2.08 -22.81 7.86
CA GLU A 17 -3.18 -23.75 7.62
C GLU A 17 -4.59 -23.11 7.77
N ASN A 18 -4.66 -21.82 8.10
CA ASN A 18 -5.93 -21.11 8.22
C ASN A 18 -6.60 -21.01 6.85
N ARG A 19 -7.84 -21.46 6.77
CA ARG A 19 -8.67 -21.32 5.57
C ARG A 19 -9.43 -20.01 5.61
N VAL A 20 -9.53 -19.37 4.43
CA VAL A 20 -10.33 -18.16 4.25
C VAL A 20 -11.79 -18.44 4.61
N GLN A 21 -12.41 -17.51 5.33
CA GLN A 21 -13.81 -17.59 5.75
C GLN A 21 -14.62 -16.41 5.18
N ARG A 22 -15.94 -16.56 5.12
CA ARG A 22 -16.81 -15.44 4.74
C ARG A 22 -16.66 -14.29 5.74
N GLY A 23 -16.50 -13.08 5.21
CA GLY A 23 -16.20 -11.87 5.99
C GLY A 23 -14.70 -11.58 6.13
N ASP A 24 -13.81 -12.50 5.70
CA ASP A 24 -12.37 -12.22 5.72
C ASP A 24 -11.97 -11.24 4.62
N PHE A 25 -11.06 -10.33 4.96
CA PHE A 25 -10.21 -9.70 3.98
C PHE A 25 -9.12 -10.67 3.52
N ILE A 26 -8.75 -10.55 2.24
CA ILE A 26 -7.64 -11.26 1.63
C ILE A 26 -6.72 -10.21 1.03
N THR A 27 -5.58 -9.98 1.65
CA THR A 27 -4.53 -9.12 1.13
C THR A 27 -3.60 -9.95 0.26
N MET A 28 -3.44 -9.53 -0.98
CA MET A 28 -2.60 -10.17 -2.00
C MET A 28 -1.55 -9.15 -2.44
N ASP A 29 -0.32 -9.43 -2.11
CA ASP A 29 0.85 -8.65 -2.47
C ASP A 29 1.69 -9.50 -3.41
N THR A 30 1.81 -9.04 -4.64
CA THR A 30 2.34 -9.81 -5.76
C THR A 30 3.18 -8.94 -6.67
N GLY A 31 4.27 -9.51 -7.13
CA GLY A 31 5.15 -8.90 -8.12
C GLY A 31 5.58 -9.87 -9.19
N ALA A 32 6.15 -9.35 -10.26
CA ALA A 32 6.75 -10.11 -11.33
C ALA A 32 8.17 -9.61 -11.59
N LEU A 33 9.02 -10.48 -12.09
CA LEU A 33 10.33 -10.16 -12.66
C LEU A 33 10.28 -10.44 -14.17
N LEU A 34 10.42 -9.38 -14.96
CA LEU A 34 10.42 -9.47 -16.43
C LEU A 34 11.63 -8.71 -16.99
N ASP A 35 12.45 -9.37 -17.77
CA ASP A 35 13.64 -8.81 -18.43
C ASP A 35 14.57 -8.05 -17.45
N GLY A 36 14.67 -8.54 -16.20
CA GLY A 36 15.51 -7.96 -15.15
C GLY A 36 14.88 -6.81 -14.38
N TYR A 37 13.61 -6.48 -14.61
CA TYR A 37 12.87 -5.45 -13.86
C TYR A 37 11.74 -6.05 -13.03
N HIS A 38 11.60 -5.56 -11.80
CA HIS A 38 10.55 -5.96 -10.88
C HIS A 38 9.29 -5.11 -11.04
N SER A 39 8.15 -5.71 -10.72
CA SER A 39 6.91 -5.01 -10.44
C SER A 39 6.41 -5.35 -9.04
N ASP A 40 5.60 -4.46 -8.47
CA ASP A 40 5.03 -4.62 -7.14
C ASP A 40 3.60 -4.10 -7.08
N MET A 41 2.71 -4.83 -6.40
CA MET A 41 1.31 -4.45 -6.28
C MET A 41 0.63 -5.19 -5.13
N THR A 42 -0.08 -4.47 -4.28
CA THR A 42 -0.99 -5.06 -3.30
C THR A 42 -2.44 -4.69 -3.57
N ARG A 43 -3.33 -5.67 -3.44
CA ARG A 43 -4.78 -5.47 -3.35
C ARG A 43 -5.33 -6.24 -2.17
N THR A 44 -6.31 -5.63 -1.52
CA THR A 44 -7.12 -6.30 -0.50
C THR A 44 -8.55 -6.45 -1.04
N VAL A 45 -9.04 -7.68 -1.06
CA VAL A 45 -10.43 -8.02 -1.42
C VAL A 45 -11.13 -8.67 -0.23
N ALA A 46 -12.44 -8.90 -0.30
CA ALA A 46 -13.17 -9.58 0.77
C ALA A 46 -13.95 -10.78 0.23
N LEU A 47 -14.03 -11.85 1.03
CA LEU A 47 -14.88 -12.98 0.73
C LEU A 47 -16.28 -12.77 1.35
N GLY A 48 -17.24 -12.33 0.51
CA GLY A 48 -18.59 -11.98 0.95
C GLY A 48 -18.69 -10.60 1.60
N ALA A 49 -19.72 -10.40 2.42
CA ALA A 49 -19.97 -9.10 3.05
C ALA A 49 -18.94 -8.77 4.15
N VAL A 50 -18.57 -7.50 4.24
CA VAL A 50 -17.70 -6.95 5.27
C VAL A 50 -18.50 -6.17 6.31
N SER A 51 -17.97 -6.03 7.51
CA SER A 51 -18.52 -5.16 8.57
C SER A 51 -18.34 -3.68 8.23
N GLU A 52 -19.08 -2.80 8.91
CA GLU A 52 -18.92 -1.35 8.81
C GLU A 52 -17.50 -0.92 9.19
N GLU A 53 -16.91 -1.52 10.21
CA GLU A 53 -15.53 -1.25 10.61
C GLU A 53 -14.54 -1.64 9.52
N GLN A 54 -14.67 -2.82 8.92
CA GLN A 54 -13.81 -3.24 7.82
C GLN A 54 -13.92 -2.27 6.64
N ARG A 55 -15.14 -1.82 6.31
CA ARG A 55 -15.37 -0.82 5.27
C ARG A 55 -14.67 0.49 5.61
N ALA A 56 -14.81 0.99 6.83
CA ALA A 56 -14.19 2.23 7.28
C ALA A 56 -12.65 2.17 7.22
N VAL A 57 -12.06 1.04 7.63
CA VAL A 57 -10.61 0.81 7.53
C VAL A 57 -10.16 0.81 6.07
N TYR A 58 -10.86 0.10 5.20
CA TYR A 58 -10.55 0.06 3.78
C TYR A 58 -10.58 1.45 3.13
N ASP A 59 -11.66 2.18 3.39
CA ASP A 59 -11.88 3.51 2.83
C ASP A 59 -10.82 4.51 3.35
N THR A 60 -10.34 4.35 4.59
CA THR A 60 -9.25 5.17 5.15
C THR A 60 -7.93 4.89 4.44
N VAL A 61 -7.58 3.61 4.18
CA VAL A 61 -6.37 3.25 3.43
C VAL A 61 -6.46 3.75 2.00
N LEU A 62 -7.61 3.56 1.33
CA LEU A 62 -7.83 4.07 -0.01
C LEU A 62 -7.70 5.60 -0.08
N LYS A 63 -8.26 6.32 0.88
CA LYS A 63 -8.12 7.77 0.97
C LYS A 63 -6.68 8.20 1.15
N ALA A 64 -5.91 7.52 1.98
CA ALA A 64 -4.49 7.80 2.18
C ALA A 64 -3.69 7.60 0.88
N HIS A 65 -3.89 6.46 0.21
CA HIS A 65 -3.28 6.14 -1.08
C HIS A 65 -3.60 7.21 -2.15
N LEU A 66 -4.86 7.56 -2.33
CA LEU A 66 -5.26 8.56 -3.32
C LEU A 66 -4.69 9.96 -3.02
N ALA A 67 -4.57 10.34 -1.74
CA ALA A 67 -3.99 11.61 -1.34
C ALA A 67 -2.49 11.69 -1.68
N VAL A 68 -1.76 10.58 -1.58
CA VAL A 68 -0.36 10.50 -2.00
C VAL A 68 -0.24 10.64 -3.51
N LEU A 69 -1.06 9.90 -4.28
CA LEU A 69 -1.08 10.01 -5.75
C LEU A 69 -1.36 11.43 -6.24
N ASP A 70 -2.21 12.18 -5.53
CA ASP A 70 -2.52 13.59 -5.86
C ASP A 70 -1.36 14.54 -5.53
N ALA A 71 -0.53 14.22 -4.56
CA ALA A 71 0.54 15.08 -4.06
C ALA A 71 1.91 14.82 -4.73
N VAL A 72 2.18 13.58 -5.16
CA VAL A 72 3.50 13.19 -5.69
C VAL A 72 3.82 13.93 -6.98
N LYS A 73 4.95 14.65 -6.97
CA LYS A 73 5.49 15.40 -8.10
C LYS A 73 6.98 15.70 -7.88
N PRO A 74 7.73 16.12 -8.89
CA PRO A 74 9.12 16.54 -8.70
C PRO A 74 9.26 17.59 -7.62
N GLY A 75 10.26 17.42 -6.75
CA GLY A 75 10.55 18.29 -5.62
C GLY A 75 9.80 17.98 -4.33
N LEU A 76 8.78 17.12 -4.33
CA LEU A 76 8.17 16.65 -3.09
C LEU A 76 9.17 15.76 -2.34
N PRO A 77 9.54 16.05 -1.07
CA PRO A 77 10.39 15.15 -0.29
C PRO A 77 9.70 13.80 -0.02
N CYS A 78 10.45 12.71 -0.07
CA CYS A 78 9.91 11.36 0.16
C CYS A 78 9.30 11.20 1.57
N ASN A 79 9.87 11.85 2.58
CA ASN A 79 9.29 11.86 3.93
C ASN A 79 7.97 12.65 4.01
N GLU A 80 7.74 13.63 3.14
CA GLU A 80 6.45 14.33 3.06
C GLU A 80 5.38 13.46 2.40
N ALA A 81 5.75 12.64 1.39
CA ALA A 81 4.85 11.64 0.83
C ALA A 81 4.38 10.65 1.92
N ASP A 82 5.31 10.10 2.72
CA ASP A 82 4.98 9.24 3.88
C ASP A 82 4.07 9.97 4.88
N ARG A 83 4.38 11.24 5.19
CA ARG A 83 3.60 12.02 6.14
C ARG A 83 2.15 12.21 5.69
N ILE A 84 1.90 12.46 4.41
CA ILE A 84 0.53 12.63 3.86
C ILE A 84 -0.35 11.40 4.17
N ALA A 85 0.13 10.20 3.86
CA ALA A 85 -0.62 8.98 4.15
C ALA A 85 -0.78 8.75 5.65
N ARG A 86 0.30 8.96 6.40
CA ARG A 86 0.36 8.72 7.83
C ARG A 86 -0.57 9.64 8.62
N ASP A 87 -0.61 10.93 8.30
CA ASP A 87 -1.51 11.89 8.96
C ASP A 87 -3.00 11.51 8.80
N ILE A 88 -3.35 10.93 7.65
CA ILE A 88 -4.72 10.44 7.42
C ILE A 88 -5.02 9.20 8.26
N ILE A 89 -4.08 8.24 8.31
CA ILE A 89 -4.26 6.98 9.03
C ILE A 89 -4.22 7.19 10.55
N GLU A 90 -3.20 7.90 11.05
CA GLU A 90 -2.98 8.10 12.50
C GLU A 90 -4.11 8.88 13.18
N LYS A 91 -4.90 9.64 12.43
CA LYS A 91 -6.05 10.37 12.97
C LYS A 91 -7.08 9.45 13.62
N ASP A 92 -7.41 8.33 12.97
CA ASP A 92 -8.48 7.43 13.39
C ASP A 92 -7.95 6.05 13.81
N TYR A 93 -6.73 5.68 13.35
CA TYR A 93 -6.08 4.38 13.60
C TYR A 93 -4.62 4.56 14.05
N PRO A 94 -4.36 5.22 15.19
CA PRO A 94 -3.00 5.53 15.65
C PRO A 94 -2.17 4.28 15.89
N GLY A 95 -0.91 4.30 15.41
CA GLY A 95 0.05 3.23 15.60
C GLY A 95 -0.19 1.97 14.76
N THR A 96 -1.14 1.99 13.83
CA THR A 96 -1.47 0.81 13.01
C THR A 96 -0.75 0.75 11.67
N PHE A 97 -0.09 1.83 11.25
CA PHE A 97 0.73 1.89 10.05
C PHE A 97 2.22 1.78 10.42
N GLY A 98 2.72 0.55 10.51
CA GLY A 98 4.01 0.21 11.11
C GLY A 98 5.24 0.24 10.20
N HIS A 99 5.09 0.50 8.90
CA HIS A 99 6.20 0.54 7.93
C HIS A 99 6.28 1.89 7.20
N GLY A 100 7.26 2.07 6.32
CA GLY A 100 7.33 3.23 5.42
C GLY A 100 6.23 3.17 4.36
N LEU A 101 5.90 4.31 3.77
CA LEU A 101 4.88 4.39 2.74
C LEU A 101 5.23 3.62 1.47
N GLY A 102 6.53 3.49 1.15
CA GLY A 102 6.96 2.80 -0.06
C GLY A 102 8.46 2.88 -0.31
N HIS A 103 8.86 2.43 -1.48
CA HIS A 103 10.26 2.32 -1.90
C HIS A 103 10.41 2.43 -3.42
N GLY A 104 11.63 2.67 -3.89
CA GLY A 104 11.97 2.54 -5.30
C GLY A 104 11.82 1.09 -5.78
N VAL A 105 11.44 0.92 -7.03
CA VAL A 105 11.33 -0.39 -7.71
C VAL A 105 11.99 -0.31 -9.07
N GLY A 106 12.85 -1.27 -9.39
CA GLY A 106 13.54 -1.34 -10.67
C GLY A 106 14.21 -2.68 -10.88
N VAL A 107 15.54 -2.67 -10.95
CA VAL A 107 16.35 -3.89 -11.04
C VAL A 107 16.32 -4.68 -9.74
N GLU A 108 16.24 -3.98 -8.61
CA GLU A 108 15.95 -4.57 -7.31
C GLU A 108 14.46 -4.33 -6.98
N ILE A 109 13.86 -5.25 -6.21
CA ILE A 109 12.49 -5.07 -5.75
C ILE A 109 12.39 -3.89 -4.77
N HIS A 110 13.44 -3.67 -3.98
CA HIS A 110 13.55 -2.58 -3.02
C HIS A 110 14.78 -1.72 -3.33
N GLU A 111 14.57 -0.58 -3.98
CA GLU A 111 15.60 0.42 -4.30
C GLU A 111 15.36 1.73 -3.54
N GLU A 112 16.34 2.63 -3.61
CA GLU A 112 16.14 4.04 -3.27
C GLU A 112 15.35 4.77 -4.38
N PRO A 113 14.63 5.86 -4.04
CA PRO A 113 14.46 6.42 -2.69
C PRO A 113 13.45 5.63 -1.84
N ARG A 114 13.39 5.96 -0.53
CA ARG A 114 12.39 5.39 0.37
C ARG A 114 11.29 6.41 0.67
N PHE A 115 10.05 6.09 0.39
CA PHE A 115 8.92 6.86 0.92
C PHE A 115 8.75 6.50 2.40
N SER A 116 9.51 7.18 3.26
CA SER A 116 9.58 6.90 4.69
C SER A 116 9.83 8.17 5.49
N ARG A 117 9.52 8.14 6.78
CA ARG A 117 9.72 9.29 7.70
C ARG A 117 11.14 9.86 7.69
N LEU A 118 12.13 9.06 7.30
CA LEU A 118 13.55 9.38 7.46
C LEU A 118 14.21 9.85 6.17
N ASP A 119 13.57 9.72 5.02
CA ASP A 119 14.17 10.04 3.74
C ASP A 119 13.72 11.42 3.22
N PRO A 120 14.59 12.44 3.30
CA PRO A 120 14.30 13.79 2.80
C PRO A 120 14.56 13.95 1.30
N THR A 121 14.94 12.89 0.57
CA THR A 121 15.24 12.94 -0.86
C THR A 121 14.06 13.50 -1.62
N PRO A 122 14.25 14.54 -2.46
CA PRO A 122 13.17 15.05 -3.31
C PRO A 122 12.85 14.05 -4.42
N CYS A 123 11.57 13.87 -4.71
CA CYS A 123 11.15 13.13 -5.89
C CYS A 123 11.70 13.77 -7.16
N GLU A 124 12.14 12.97 -8.11
CA GLU A 124 12.61 13.40 -9.42
C GLU A 124 11.83 12.70 -10.53
N ALA A 125 11.61 13.40 -11.63
CA ALA A 125 10.96 12.80 -12.80
C ALA A 125 11.75 11.57 -13.30
N GLY A 126 11.05 10.49 -13.59
CA GLY A 126 11.63 9.21 -13.97
C GLY A 126 11.74 8.19 -12.82
N MET A 127 11.65 8.62 -11.56
CA MET A 127 11.59 7.70 -10.42
C MET A 127 10.35 6.81 -10.51
N VAL A 128 10.52 5.53 -10.22
CA VAL A 128 9.43 4.55 -10.05
C VAL A 128 9.46 4.10 -8.59
N VAL A 129 8.37 4.35 -7.88
CA VAL A 129 8.26 4.07 -6.44
C VAL A 129 6.96 3.35 -6.14
N THR A 130 6.86 2.67 -4.99
CA THR A 130 5.59 2.17 -4.47
C THR A 130 4.91 3.22 -3.61
N ASP A 131 3.58 3.19 -3.60
CA ASP A 131 2.70 3.90 -2.66
C ASP A 131 1.77 2.85 -2.06
N GLU A 132 2.07 2.42 -0.82
CA GLU A 132 1.52 1.23 -0.19
C GLU A 132 1.05 1.45 1.26
N PRO A 133 0.21 2.46 1.54
CA PRO A 133 -0.31 2.65 2.88
C PRO A 133 -1.09 1.42 3.36
N GLY A 134 -1.00 1.14 4.67
CA GLY A 134 -1.71 0.02 5.28
C GLY A 134 -2.16 0.29 6.71
N ILE A 135 -3.24 -0.37 7.11
CA ILE A 135 -3.73 -0.42 8.49
C ILE A 135 -3.76 -1.88 8.93
N TYR A 136 -3.08 -2.18 10.02
CA TYR A 136 -2.95 -3.55 10.55
C TYR A 136 -3.47 -3.62 11.98
N LEU A 137 -4.69 -4.17 12.13
CA LEU A 137 -5.34 -4.34 13.44
C LEU A 137 -4.95 -5.71 14.01
N THR A 138 -3.92 -5.73 14.83
CA THR A 138 -3.28 -6.94 15.36
C THR A 138 -4.27 -8.00 15.83
N GLY A 139 -4.14 -9.22 15.29
CA GLY A 139 -4.97 -10.38 15.61
C GLY A 139 -6.39 -10.33 15.04
N ARG A 140 -6.71 -9.31 14.25
CA ARG A 140 -8.04 -9.10 13.66
C ARG A 140 -7.99 -9.18 12.13
N PHE A 141 -7.51 -8.16 11.47
CA PHE A 141 -7.33 -8.07 10.01
C PHE A 141 -6.41 -6.91 9.65
N GLY A 142 -6.01 -6.83 8.41
CA GLY A 142 -5.29 -5.68 7.84
C GLY A 142 -5.77 -5.38 6.44
N VAL A 143 -5.44 -4.17 5.98
CA VAL A 143 -5.67 -3.68 4.63
C VAL A 143 -4.41 -3.00 4.14
N ARG A 144 -3.95 -3.35 2.93
CA ARG A 144 -2.96 -2.60 2.16
C ARG A 144 -3.47 -2.43 0.74
N ILE A 145 -3.26 -1.23 0.19
CA ILE A 145 -3.50 -0.90 -1.21
C ILE A 145 -2.22 -0.30 -1.75
N GLU A 146 -1.70 -0.87 -2.82
CA GLU A 146 -0.39 -0.49 -3.35
C GLU A 146 -0.41 -0.37 -4.86
N ASP A 147 0.19 0.68 -5.35
CA ASP A 147 0.52 0.88 -6.75
C ASP A 147 2.01 1.16 -6.94
N MET A 148 2.54 0.73 -8.08
CA MET A 148 3.75 1.35 -8.63
C MET A 148 3.39 2.70 -9.25
N VAL A 149 4.19 3.71 -8.95
CA VAL A 149 3.97 5.10 -9.34
C VAL A 149 5.18 5.64 -10.07
N LEU A 150 5.00 6.11 -11.30
CA LEU A 150 6.01 6.84 -12.05
C LEU A 150 5.88 8.34 -11.75
N VAL A 151 6.93 8.96 -11.22
CA VAL A 151 7.03 10.42 -11.11
C VAL A 151 7.25 11.00 -12.51
N THR A 152 6.37 11.91 -12.94
CA THR A 152 6.45 12.60 -14.24
C THR A 152 6.96 14.02 -14.06
N GLU A 153 7.14 14.77 -15.13
CA GLU A 153 7.61 16.18 -15.06
C GLU A 153 6.66 17.11 -14.28
N GLU A 154 5.36 16.80 -14.24
CA GLU A 154 4.34 17.68 -13.67
C GLU A 154 3.57 17.07 -12.48
N GLY A 155 3.79 15.79 -12.18
CA GLY A 155 3.04 15.04 -11.16
C GLY A 155 3.46 13.59 -11.08
N CYS A 156 2.49 12.69 -11.02
CA CYS A 156 2.78 11.26 -11.11
C CYS A 156 1.72 10.49 -11.91
N ARG A 157 2.04 9.25 -12.21
CA ARG A 157 1.13 8.32 -12.90
C ARG A 157 1.22 6.93 -12.29
N SER A 158 0.11 6.38 -11.82
CA SER A 158 0.05 4.97 -11.44
C SER A 158 0.28 4.08 -12.67
N LEU A 159 1.21 3.13 -12.54
CA LEU A 159 1.48 2.09 -13.52
C LEU A 159 0.55 0.88 -13.31
N THR A 160 0.10 0.66 -12.09
CA THR A 160 -0.82 -0.41 -11.70
C THR A 160 -2.23 -0.12 -12.22
N LYS A 161 -2.84 -1.08 -12.92
CA LYS A 161 -4.15 -0.93 -13.58
C LYS A 161 -5.29 -1.61 -12.84
N SER A 162 -5.00 -2.44 -11.83
CA SER A 162 -6.02 -3.13 -11.04
C SER A 162 -6.94 -2.13 -10.32
N PRO A 163 -8.25 -2.39 -10.22
CA PRO A 163 -9.18 -1.57 -9.46
C PRO A 163 -8.70 -1.38 -8.02
N LYS A 164 -8.96 -0.20 -7.46
CA LYS A 164 -8.61 0.16 -6.08
C LYS A 164 -9.80 0.07 -5.12
N GLU A 165 -10.99 0.02 -5.67
CA GLU A 165 -12.23 -0.13 -4.92
C GLU A 165 -12.31 -1.54 -4.31
N LEU A 166 -12.98 -1.66 -3.16
CA LEU A 166 -13.16 -2.95 -2.50
C LEU A 166 -14.00 -3.90 -3.35
N ILE A 167 -13.38 -5.00 -3.76
CA ILE A 167 -14.05 -6.10 -4.48
C ILE A 167 -14.56 -7.12 -3.45
N LEU A 168 -15.84 -7.47 -3.56
CA LEU A 168 -16.47 -8.55 -2.80
C LEU A 168 -16.57 -9.79 -3.69
N LEU A 169 -15.93 -10.88 -3.26
CA LEU A 169 -15.92 -12.18 -3.94
C LEU A 169 -17.10 -13.06 -3.49
#